data_c2216c38848486f7581b340fc08d6481
#
_entry.id   c2216c38848486f7581b340fc08d6481
#
_cell.length_a   1.000
_cell.length_b   1.000
_cell.length_c   1.000
_cell.angle_alpha   90.00
_cell.angle_beta   90.00
_cell.angle_gamma   90.00
#
_symmetry.space_group_name_H-M   'P 1'
#
loop_
_entity.id
_entity.type
_entity.pdbx_description
1 polymer ?
#
loop_
_entity_poly.entity_id
_entity_poly.type
_entity_poly.pdbx_seq_one_letter_code
_entity_poly.pdbx_strand_id
1 'polypeptide(L)'
;RKKIKDNAEGLARMGGEETGMGKGGDKILKHILVADKTPGTEDITTTAWTGDRGLTLVEMGPFGVIGAITPCTNPSETVLCNTMGMLAGGNTVVFNPHPAAVKTSIYAINLLNEASLENGGPDNIAVTVEKPTLETSNTMMKHKDIHLIVATGCPGVVTEVLSSRKR
;
A
#
# COMPACT_ATOMS: atom_id res chain seq x y z
N ARG A 1 0.84 0.96 13.11
CA ARG A 1 -0.04 -0.10 13.63
C ARG A 1 -1.04 0.43 14.67
N LYS A 2 -0.58 1.13 15.73
CA LYS A 2 -1.48 1.68 16.77
C LYS A 2 -2.54 2.60 16.16
N LYS A 3 -2.13 3.57 15.35
CA LYS A 3 -3.04 4.54 14.71
C LYS A 3 -4.12 3.88 13.84
N ILE A 4 -3.80 2.76 13.18
CA ILE A 4 -4.80 1.98 12.43
C ILE A 4 -5.86 1.39 13.36
N LYS A 5 -5.46 0.79 14.48
CA LYS A 5 -6.39 0.22 15.47
C LYS A 5 -7.27 1.27 16.10
N ASP A 6 -6.70 2.41 16.47
CA ASP A 6 -7.41 3.53 17.08
C ASP A 6 -8.45 4.15 16.12
N ASN A 7 -8.30 3.97 14.80
CA ASN A 7 -9.20 4.48 13.76
C ASN A 7 -9.97 3.39 13.00
N ALA A 8 -9.92 2.13 13.46
CA ALA A 8 -10.52 1.00 12.75
C ALA A 8 -12.03 1.14 12.51
N GLU A 9 -12.78 1.69 13.47
CA GLU A 9 -14.21 1.94 13.34
C GLU A 9 -14.51 3.02 12.28
N GLY A 10 -13.74 4.12 12.29
CA GLY A 10 -13.86 5.21 11.32
C GLY A 10 -13.58 4.75 9.90
N LEU A 11 -12.50 4.00 9.70
CA LEU A 11 -12.12 3.40 8.42
C LEU A 11 -13.19 2.41 7.92
N ALA A 12 -13.68 1.54 8.79
CA ALA A 12 -14.70 0.56 8.46
C ALA A 12 -16.02 1.21 8.05
N ARG A 13 -16.47 2.23 8.79
CA ARG A 13 -17.67 3.00 8.48
C ARG A 13 -17.55 3.72 7.14
N MET A 14 -16.48 4.51 6.96
CA MET A 14 -16.26 5.27 5.73
C MET A 14 -16.17 4.36 4.50
N GLY A 15 -15.44 3.24 4.60
CA GLY A 15 -15.34 2.27 3.51
C GLY A 15 -16.68 1.60 3.19
N GLY A 16 -17.51 1.33 4.19
CA GLY A 16 -18.86 0.79 4.01
C GLY A 16 -19.82 1.78 3.34
N GLU A 17 -19.81 3.04 3.81
CA GLU A 17 -20.66 4.12 3.27
C GLU A 17 -20.29 4.48 1.83
N GLU A 18 -19.00 4.56 1.51
CA GLU A 18 -18.52 4.96 0.18
C GLU A 18 -18.71 3.84 -0.87
N THR A 19 -18.40 2.60 -0.50
CA THR A 19 -18.41 1.48 -1.46
C THR A 19 -19.69 0.66 -1.47
N GLY A 20 -20.51 0.77 -0.44
CA GLY A 20 -21.66 -0.09 -0.23
C GLY A 20 -21.32 -1.55 0.07
N MET A 21 -20.05 -1.87 0.34
CA MET A 21 -19.56 -3.24 0.45
C MET A 21 -19.16 -3.60 1.88
N GLY A 22 -19.46 -4.85 2.25
CA GLY A 22 -19.05 -5.46 3.52
C GLY A 22 -19.92 -5.09 4.71
N LYS A 23 -19.77 -5.87 5.80
CA LYS A 23 -20.45 -5.63 7.08
C LYS A 23 -19.51 -4.84 8.00
N GLY A 24 -20.04 -3.86 8.73
CA GLY A 24 -19.23 -2.95 9.57
C GLY A 24 -18.33 -3.68 10.57
N GLY A 25 -18.88 -4.64 11.30
CA GLY A 25 -18.10 -5.44 12.26
C GLY A 25 -16.95 -6.23 11.63
N ASP A 26 -17.19 -6.86 10.49
CA ASP A 26 -16.15 -7.61 9.77
C ASP A 26 -15.05 -6.68 9.24
N LYS A 27 -15.40 -5.47 8.79
CA LYS A 27 -14.44 -4.47 8.34
C LYS A 27 -13.54 -3.98 9.49
N ILE A 28 -14.09 -3.77 10.68
CA ILE A 28 -13.30 -3.41 11.86
C ILE A 28 -12.27 -4.51 12.16
N LEU A 29 -12.70 -5.77 12.19
CA LEU A 29 -11.80 -6.91 12.42
C LEU A 29 -10.72 -7.01 11.35
N LYS A 30 -11.03 -6.72 10.09
CA LYS A 30 -10.03 -6.66 9.00
C LYS A 30 -8.96 -5.60 9.24
N HIS A 31 -9.33 -4.39 9.68
CA HIS A 31 -8.35 -3.34 9.99
C HIS A 31 -7.45 -3.72 11.17
N ILE A 32 -8.01 -4.35 12.20
CA ILE A 32 -7.22 -4.89 13.31
C ILE A 32 -6.26 -5.98 12.81
N LEU A 33 -6.75 -6.90 11.97
CA LEU A 33 -5.93 -7.94 11.37
C LEU A 33 -4.78 -7.35 10.53
N VAL A 34 -5.06 -6.35 9.70
CA VAL A 34 -4.04 -5.64 8.91
C VAL A 34 -2.98 -5.03 9.84
N ALA A 35 -3.41 -4.35 10.91
CA ALA A 35 -2.49 -3.75 11.86
C ALA A 35 -1.60 -4.77 12.58
N ASP A 36 -2.14 -5.96 12.90
CA ASP A 36 -1.43 -6.97 13.68
C ASP A 36 -0.57 -7.91 12.85
N LYS A 37 -1.04 -8.25 11.64
CA LYS A 37 -0.47 -9.36 10.85
C LYS A 37 0.24 -8.92 9.57
N THR A 38 0.12 -7.66 9.15
CA THR A 38 0.92 -7.22 7.99
C THR A 38 2.40 -7.28 8.33
N PRO A 39 3.22 -7.98 7.52
CA PRO A 39 4.67 -8.01 7.67
C PRO A 39 5.28 -6.60 7.69
N GLY A 40 6.35 -6.44 8.43
CA GLY A 40 7.07 -5.18 8.57
C GLY A 40 8.59 -5.41 8.52
N THR A 41 9.33 -4.57 9.22
CA THR A 41 10.81 -4.65 9.26
C THR A 41 11.31 -5.94 9.90
N GLU A 42 10.47 -6.63 10.69
CA GLU A 42 10.79 -7.92 11.30
C GLU A 42 11.10 -9.03 10.28
N ASP A 43 10.54 -8.92 9.07
CA ASP A 43 10.73 -9.90 7.99
C ASP A 43 11.85 -9.52 7.01
N ILE A 44 12.50 -8.37 7.20
CA ILE A 44 13.58 -7.86 6.33
C ILE A 44 14.91 -7.99 7.08
N THR A 45 15.40 -9.22 7.20
CA THR A 45 16.66 -9.51 7.88
C THR A 45 17.75 -9.87 6.88
N THR A 46 18.98 -9.42 7.15
CA THR A 46 20.15 -9.87 6.40
C THR A 46 20.35 -11.36 6.59
N THR A 47 20.47 -12.09 5.50
CA THR A 47 20.79 -13.51 5.54
C THR A 47 22.22 -13.75 5.10
N ALA A 48 22.98 -14.52 5.88
CA ALA A 48 24.35 -14.84 5.59
C ALA A 48 24.55 -16.35 5.44
N TRP A 49 25.23 -16.75 4.39
CA TRP A 49 25.69 -18.12 4.20
C TRP A 49 27.21 -18.12 4.15
N THR A 50 27.81 -19.00 4.92
CA THR A 50 29.26 -19.22 4.92
C THR A 50 29.59 -20.65 4.50
N GLY A 51 30.74 -20.82 3.88
CA GLY A 51 31.31 -22.11 3.53
C GLY A 51 32.84 -22.02 3.53
N ASP A 52 33.50 -23.12 3.21
CA ASP A 52 34.99 -23.18 3.26
C ASP A 52 35.68 -22.17 2.35
N ARG A 53 35.02 -21.62 1.37
CA ARG A 53 35.63 -20.76 0.34
C ARG A 53 34.96 -19.41 0.15
N GLY A 54 34.02 -19.02 1.02
CA GLY A 54 33.38 -17.73 0.86
C GLY A 54 32.27 -17.42 1.84
N LEU A 55 31.80 -16.17 1.72
CA LEU A 55 30.65 -15.60 2.43
C LEU A 55 29.70 -14.96 1.42
N THR A 56 28.42 -15.31 1.50
CA THR A 56 27.34 -14.63 0.75
C THR A 56 26.43 -13.93 1.72
N LEU A 57 26.23 -12.63 1.49
CA LEU A 57 25.25 -11.81 2.21
C LEU A 57 24.08 -11.48 1.26
N VAL A 58 22.86 -11.59 1.76
CA VAL A 58 21.65 -11.16 1.05
C VAL A 58 20.95 -10.12 1.89
N GLU A 59 20.81 -8.94 1.32
CA GLU A 59 20.08 -7.82 1.91
C GLU A 59 18.99 -7.35 0.97
N MET A 60 17.84 -6.97 1.52
CA MET A 60 16.75 -6.37 0.75
C MET A 60 17.02 -4.90 0.54
N GLY A 61 16.85 -4.42 -0.70
CA GLY A 61 16.99 -3.01 -1.06
C GLY A 61 15.69 -2.44 -1.63
N PRO A 62 15.45 -1.14 -1.49
CA PRO A 62 14.24 -0.49 -2.00
C PRO A 62 14.24 -0.40 -3.53
N PHE A 63 13.04 -0.45 -4.10
CA PHE A 63 12.80 -0.06 -5.49
C PHE A 63 12.74 1.47 -5.67
N GLY A 64 12.46 2.20 -4.59
CA GLY A 64 12.25 3.64 -4.59
C GLY A 64 10.75 4.00 -4.55
N VAL A 65 10.22 4.55 -5.63
CA VAL A 65 8.79 4.87 -5.73
C VAL A 65 8.03 3.71 -6.36
N ILE A 66 6.99 3.25 -5.67
CA ILE A 66 6.10 2.18 -6.13
C ILE A 66 4.75 2.78 -6.50
N GLY A 67 4.23 2.43 -7.68
CA GLY A 67 2.85 2.73 -8.06
C GLY A 67 1.91 1.61 -7.61
N ALA A 68 0.78 1.96 -6.98
CA ALA A 68 -0.17 0.98 -6.48
C ALA A 68 -1.59 1.26 -6.96
N ILE A 69 -2.20 0.30 -7.65
CA ILE A 69 -3.61 0.34 -8.04
C ILE A 69 -4.40 -0.47 -7.03
N THR A 70 -5.43 0.13 -6.43
CA THR A 70 -6.20 -0.49 -5.34
C THR A 70 -7.67 -0.67 -5.68
N PRO A 71 -8.32 -1.73 -5.16
CA PRO A 71 -9.69 -2.09 -5.48
C PRO A 71 -10.70 -1.30 -4.62
N CYS A 72 -11.99 -1.39 -4.96
CA CYS A 72 -13.08 -0.87 -4.13
C CYS A 72 -13.53 -1.84 -3.02
N THR A 73 -13.20 -3.13 -3.13
CA THR A 73 -13.66 -4.16 -2.17
C THR A 73 -13.04 -4.03 -0.79
N ASN A 74 -11.74 -3.70 -0.73
CA ASN A 74 -10.96 -3.52 0.50
C ASN A 74 -10.04 -2.30 0.34
N PRO A 75 -10.58 -1.08 0.19
CA PRO A 75 -9.79 0.09 -0.21
C PRO A 75 -8.78 0.50 0.86
N SER A 76 -9.22 0.75 2.07
CA SER A 76 -8.35 1.15 3.18
C SER A 76 -7.41 0.03 3.61
N GLU A 77 -7.91 -1.20 3.69
CA GLU A 77 -7.11 -2.35 4.07
C GLU A 77 -5.93 -2.56 3.11
N THR A 78 -6.18 -2.43 1.80
CA THR A 78 -5.13 -2.57 0.77
C THR A 78 -4.13 -1.42 0.85
N VAL A 79 -4.59 -0.18 1.02
CA VAL A 79 -3.70 0.99 1.20
C VAL A 79 -2.80 0.79 2.42
N LEU A 80 -3.38 0.43 3.56
CA LEU A 80 -2.65 0.24 4.82
C LEU A 80 -1.62 -0.90 4.71
N CYS A 81 -2.04 -2.05 4.21
CA CYS A 81 -1.18 -3.23 4.06
C CYS A 81 0.00 -2.94 3.11
N ASN A 82 -0.30 -2.41 1.92
CA ASN A 82 0.72 -2.09 0.92
C ASN A 82 1.71 -1.06 1.45
N THR A 83 1.23 0.04 2.04
CA THR A 83 2.13 1.08 2.57
C THR A 83 3.04 0.53 3.65
N MET A 84 2.51 -0.27 4.60
CA MET A 84 3.32 -0.84 5.68
C MET A 84 4.45 -1.73 5.13
N GLY A 85 4.14 -2.63 4.19
CA GLY A 85 5.14 -3.50 3.59
C GLY A 85 6.15 -2.74 2.71
N MET A 86 5.66 -1.80 1.89
CA MET A 86 6.51 -0.99 1.01
C MET A 86 7.44 -0.08 1.82
N LEU A 87 6.93 0.58 2.86
CA LEU A 87 7.71 1.43 3.74
C LEU A 87 8.75 0.63 4.54
N ALA A 88 8.39 -0.56 5.03
CA ALA A 88 9.33 -1.45 5.68
C ALA A 88 10.52 -1.79 4.77
N GLY A 89 10.28 -1.99 3.47
CA GLY A 89 11.32 -2.18 2.45
C GLY A 89 12.03 -0.90 1.99
N GLY A 90 11.78 0.25 2.64
CA GLY A 90 12.43 1.53 2.32
C GLY A 90 11.85 2.24 1.09
N ASN A 91 10.63 1.92 0.68
CA ASN A 91 9.97 2.51 -0.48
C ASN A 91 8.93 3.56 -0.08
N THR A 92 8.59 4.44 -1.02
CA THR A 92 7.41 5.30 -0.96
C THR A 92 6.38 4.84 -2.00
N VAL A 93 5.12 5.27 -1.87
CA VAL A 93 4.06 4.76 -2.73
C VAL A 93 3.14 5.86 -3.26
N VAL A 94 2.80 5.75 -4.55
CA VAL A 94 1.78 6.55 -5.22
C VAL A 94 0.59 5.67 -5.50
N PHE A 95 -0.56 5.98 -4.90
CA PHE A 95 -1.79 5.24 -5.11
C PHE A 95 -2.64 5.80 -6.24
N ASN A 96 -3.25 4.91 -7.02
CA ASN A 96 -4.35 5.20 -7.91
C ASN A 96 -5.54 4.32 -7.49
N PRO A 97 -6.40 4.82 -6.60
CA PRO A 97 -7.50 4.05 -6.04
C PRO A 97 -8.63 3.85 -7.06
N HIS A 98 -9.48 2.85 -6.78
CA HIS A 98 -10.72 2.70 -7.55
C HIS A 98 -11.60 3.95 -7.37
N PRO A 99 -12.25 4.48 -8.45
CA PRO A 99 -13.07 5.68 -8.37
C PRO A 99 -14.19 5.66 -7.30
N ALA A 100 -14.70 4.48 -6.98
CA ALA A 100 -15.73 4.30 -5.94
C ALA A 100 -15.17 4.19 -4.50
N ALA A 101 -13.88 4.49 -4.28
CA ALA A 101 -13.24 4.31 -2.97
C ALA A 101 -12.14 5.38 -2.69
N VAL A 102 -12.29 6.55 -3.28
CA VAL A 102 -11.28 7.62 -3.23
C VAL A 102 -11.17 8.23 -1.83
N LYS A 103 -12.30 8.56 -1.22
CA LYS A 103 -12.34 9.22 0.09
C LYS A 103 -11.75 8.34 1.18
N THR A 104 -12.13 7.07 1.19
CA THR A 104 -11.62 6.08 2.13
C THR A 104 -10.10 5.87 1.94
N SER A 105 -9.63 5.82 0.70
CA SER A 105 -8.20 5.71 0.41
C SER A 105 -7.41 6.92 0.85
N ILE A 106 -7.90 8.14 0.58
CA ILE A 106 -7.28 9.39 1.05
C ILE A 106 -7.20 9.42 2.58
N TYR A 107 -8.28 9.05 3.26
CA TYR A 107 -8.29 9.02 4.73
C TYR A 107 -7.24 8.06 5.29
N ALA A 108 -7.15 6.85 4.73
CA ALA A 108 -6.15 5.87 5.14
C ALA A 108 -4.70 6.37 4.90
N ILE A 109 -4.45 7.03 3.77
CA ILE A 109 -3.14 7.61 3.44
C ILE A 109 -2.77 8.72 4.42
N ASN A 110 -3.69 9.62 4.73
CA ASN A 110 -3.46 10.70 5.68
C ASN A 110 -3.10 10.15 7.07
N LEU A 111 -3.81 9.13 7.55
CA LEU A 111 -3.47 8.45 8.82
C LEU A 111 -2.05 7.89 8.84
N LEU A 112 -1.58 7.36 7.70
CA LEU A 112 -0.23 6.82 7.60
C LEU A 112 0.84 7.91 7.57
N ASN A 113 0.61 9.00 6.83
CA ASN A 113 1.50 10.15 6.79
C ASN A 113 1.59 10.82 8.16
N GLU A 114 0.46 11.04 8.83
CA GLU A 114 0.43 11.52 10.21
C GLU A 114 1.20 10.60 11.17
N ALA A 115 1.02 9.27 11.05
CA ALA A 115 1.74 8.31 11.86
C ALA A 115 3.26 8.37 11.61
N SER A 116 3.68 8.62 10.36
CA SER A 116 5.10 8.82 10.01
C SER A 116 5.65 10.06 10.73
N LEU A 117 4.99 11.20 10.58
CA LEU A 117 5.43 12.46 11.18
C LEU A 117 5.48 12.39 12.72
N GLU A 118 4.46 11.81 13.36
CA GLU A 118 4.40 11.64 14.82
C GLU A 118 5.57 10.80 15.37
N ASN A 119 6.16 9.96 14.55
CA ASN A 119 7.31 9.13 14.94
C ASN A 119 8.65 9.59 14.32
N GLY A 120 8.73 10.84 13.86
CA GLY A 120 9.95 11.43 13.31
C GLY A 120 10.33 10.93 11.91
N GLY A 121 9.40 10.31 11.22
CA GLY A 121 9.58 9.87 9.83
C GLY A 121 9.33 11.03 8.83
N PRO A 122 9.62 10.78 7.55
CA PRO A 122 9.39 11.78 6.50
C PRO A 122 7.91 12.01 6.25
N ASP A 123 7.59 13.19 5.70
CA ASP A 123 6.28 13.49 5.14
C ASP A 123 6.09 12.80 3.79
N ASN A 124 4.82 12.64 3.39
CA ASN A 124 4.44 12.12 2.07
C ASN A 124 5.02 10.73 1.73
N ILE A 125 5.11 9.83 2.72
CA ILE A 125 5.49 8.42 2.49
C ILE A 125 4.51 7.70 1.56
N ALA A 126 3.27 8.16 1.54
CA ALA A 126 2.21 7.69 0.65
C ALA A 126 1.43 8.88 0.10
N VAL A 127 1.19 8.89 -1.20
CA VAL A 127 0.39 9.91 -1.88
C VAL A 127 -0.65 9.25 -2.79
N THR A 128 -1.65 10.01 -3.22
CA THR A 128 -2.73 9.45 -4.06
C THR A 128 -3.24 10.45 -5.08
N VAL A 129 -3.87 9.91 -6.12
CA VAL A 129 -4.61 10.68 -7.11
C VAL A 129 -6.02 10.97 -6.57
N GLU A 130 -6.40 12.25 -6.54
CA GLU A 130 -7.75 12.66 -6.08
C GLU A 130 -8.87 12.29 -7.05
N LYS A 131 -8.56 12.27 -8.36
CA LYS A 131 -9.52 11.95 -9.43
C LYS A 131 -8.95 10.81 -10.27
N PRO A 132 -9.05 9.56 -9.78
CA PRO A 132 -8.51 8.42 -10.50
C PRO A 132 -9.30 8.13 -11.79
N THR A 133 -8.56 7.95 -12.86
CA THR A 133 -9.07 7.61 -14.20
C THR A 133 -8.16 6.57 -14.84
N LEU A 134 -8.57 6.00 -15.97
CA LEU A 134 -7.70 5.14 -16.78
C LEU A 134 -6.46 5.91 -17.28
N GLU A 135 -6.60 7.20 -17.57
CA GLU A 135 -5.50 8.04 -17.98
C GLU A 135 -4.47 8.24 -16.87
N THR A 136 -4.93 8.52 -15.63
CA THR A 136 -4.02 8.65 -14.48
C THR A 136 -3.32 7.33 -14.17
N SER A 137 -4.02 6.19 -14.31
CA SER A 137 -3.40 4.86 -14.20
C SER A 137 -2.30 4.66 -15.25
N ASN A 138 -2.58 4.98 -16.51
CA ASN A 138 -1.61 4.87 -17.61
C ASN A 138 -0.42 5.80 -17.42
N THR A 139 -0.66 7.01 -16.94
CA THR A 139 0.41 7.97 -16.63
C THR A 139 1.32 7.43 -15.53
N MET A 140 0.74 6.91 -14.44
CA MET A 140 1.48 6.29 -13.35
C MET A 140 2.30 5.09 -13.83
N MET A 141 1.70 4.19 -14.61
CA MET A 141 2.39 3.00 -15.14
C MET A 141 3.55 3.35 -16.09
N LYS A 142 3.48 4.49 -16.78
CA LYS A 142 4.53 4.93 -17.72
C LYS A 142 5.54 5.88 -17.09
N HIS A 143 5.31 6.36 -15.88
CA HIS A 143 6.16 7.38 -15.27
C HIS A 143 7.57 6.84 -15.01
N LYS A 144 8.60 7.56 -15.45
CA LYS A 144 10.01 7.10 -15.41
C LYS A 144 10.51 6.80 -14.00
N ASP A 145 10.05 7.54 -13.00
CA ASP A 145 10.50 7.43 -11.60
C ASP A 145 9.69 6.41 -10.78
N ILE A 146 8.71 5.75 -11.38
CA ILE A 146 8.01 4.61 -10.77
C ILE A 146 8.65 3.33 -11.29
N HIS A 147 9.23 2.55 -10.39
CA HIS A 147 10.05 1.40 -10.75
C HIS A 147 9.32 0.05 -10.62
N LEU A 148 8.27 0.01 -9.81
CA LEU A 148 7.46 -1.18 -9.57
C LEU A 148 5.99 -0.80 -9.57
N ILE A 149 5.13 -1.65 -10.14
CA ILE A 149 3.68 -1.51 -10.07
C ILE A 149 3.10 -2.67 -9.28
N VAL A 150 2.29 -2.35 -8.29
CA VAL A 150 1.48 -3.33 -7.55
C VAL A 150 0.02 -3.12 -7.89
N ALA A 151 -0.63 -4.12 -8.46
CA ALA A 151 -2.03 -4.03 -8.86
C ALA A 151 -2.88 -5.04 -8.09
N THR A 152 -3.91 -4.53 -7.44
CA THR A 152 -4.95 -5.33 -6.81
C THR A 152 -6.29 -4.94 -7.42
N GLY A 153 -6.89 -5.83 -8.20
CA GLY A 153 -8.12 -5.51 -8.91
C GLY A 153 -8.59 -6.62 -9.84
N CYS A 154 -9.46 -6.26 -10.78
CA CYS A 154 -9.99 -7.20 -11.77
C CYS A 154 -8.92 -7.64 -12.81
N PRO A 155 -9.16 -8.75 -13.53
CA PRO A 155 -8.21 -9.26 -14.51
C PRO A 155 -7.78 -8.23 -15.57
N GLY A 156 -8.67 -7.32 -15.99
CA GLY A 156 -8.36 -6.27 -16.96
C GLY A 156 -7.27 -5.31 -16.48
N VAL A 157 -7.32 -4.92 -15.19
CA VAL A 157 -6.28 -4.06 -14.58
C VAL A 157 -4.94 -4.79 -14.55
N VAL A 158 -4.95 -6.07 -14.16
CA VAL A 158 -3.72 -6.87 -14.10
C VAL A 158 -3.11 -7.03 -15.49
N THR A 159 -3.92 -7.30 -16.52
CA THR A 159 -3.46 -7.42 -17.92
C THR A 159 -2.80 -6.12 -18.40
N GLU A 160 -3.39 -4.97 -18.09
CA GLU A 160 -2.84 -3.66 -18.47
C GLU A 160 -1.48 -3.41 -17.78
N VAL A 161 -1.39 -3.72 -16.48
CA VAL A 161 -0.13 -3.59 -15.73
C VAL A 161 0.96 -4.50 -16.30
N LEU A 162 0.65 -5.76 -16.60
CA LEU A 162 1.61 -6.68 -17.23
C LEU A 162 2.08 -6.17 -18.60
N SER A 163 1.22 -5.48 -19.34
CA SER A 163 1.55 -4.88 -20.63
C SER A 163 2.43 -3.63 -20.50
N SER A 164 2.50 -2.99 -19.34
CA SER A 164 3.26 -1.77 -19.09
C SER A 164 4.79 -1.96 -19.12
N ARG A 165 5.26 -3.21 -19.05
CA ARG A 165 6.69 -3.59 -18.96
C ARG A 165 7.42 -3.07 -17.72
N LYS A 166 6.70 -2.60 -16.71
CA LYS A 166 7.25 -2.35 -15.36
C LYS A 166 7.40 -3.66 -14.60
N ARG A 167 8.26 -3.63 -13.58
CA ARG A 167 8.34 -4.75 -12.63
C ARG A 167 7.13 -4.77 -11.73
#